data_cedcab9243db6518d16bac8a7e6a5420
#
_entry.id   cedcab9243db6518d16bac8a7e6a5420
#
_cell.length_a   1.000
_cell.length_b   1.000
_cell.length_c   1.000
_cell.angle_alpha   90.00
_cell.angle_beta   90.00
_cell.angle_gamma   90.00
#
_symmetry.space_group_name_H-M   'P 1'
#
loop_
_entity.id
_entity.type
_entity.pdbx_description
1 polymer ?
#
loop_
_entity_poly.entity_id
_entity_poly.type
_entity_poly.pdbx_seq_one_letter_code
_entity_poly.pdbx_strand_id
1 'polypeptide(L)'
;MNLYSFHTNPEQLLHADIAHDQVPHLIWNRYQKNPAELKKRESLLATDPGAAYKYAREVLKAPWPAGEAAIAKNARYAFWYAEEVLKGPFPAGEAAIAADAFRANWYAKDVLKGPFPAGEAAIAKDARNSYYYALRILKGPFPAGEAAIAKDAEYAKLYAKNVLKGPFPKK
;
A
#
# COMPACT_ATOMS: atom_id res chain seq x y z
N MET A 1 0.19 -33.68 21.39
CA MET A 1 1.18 -32.79 22.04
C MET A 1 0.65 -31.37 21.88
N ASN A 2 0.06 -30.82 22.95
CA ASN A 2 -0.72 -29.59 22.92
C ASN A 2 0.21 -28.40 23.23
N LEU A 3 0.64 -27.66 22.21
CA LEU A 3 1.77 -26.72 22.29
C LEU A 3 1.38 -25.28 22.59
N TYR A 4 0.15 -24.98 23.03
CA TYR A 4 -0.26 -23.60 23.26
C TYR A 4 -1.07 -23.39 24.55
N SER A 5 -0.41 -23.56 25.70
CA SER A 5 -0.88 -22.87 26.92
C SER A 5 -0.23 -21.48 26.97
N PHE A 6 -0.71 -20.55 26.14
CA PHE A 6 -0.25 -19.18 26.20
C PHE A 6 -0.94 -18.45 27.36
N HIS A 7 -0.31 -18.41 28.50
CA HIS A 7 -0.47 -17.37 29.51
C HIS A 7 0.35 -16.12 29.17
N THR A 8 0.70 -15.91 27.90
CA THR A 8 1.47 -14.76 27.47
C THR A 8 0.56 -13.53 27.39
N ASN A 9 1.00 -12.45 28.07
CA ASN A 9 0.42 -11.13 27.96
C ASN A 9 0.31 -10.76 26.47
N PRO A 10 -0.88 -10.33 25.96
CA PRO A 10 -1.04 -9.94 24.55
C PRO A 10 -0.12 -8.82 24.08
N GLU A 11 0.42 -7.98 24.97
CA GLU A 11 1.47 -7.02 24.67
C GLU A 11 2.78 -7.73 24.26
N GLN A 12 3.04 -8.90 24.82
CA GLN A 12 4.18 -9.73 24.42
C GLN A 12 3.94 -10.43 23.07
N LEU A 13 2.68 -10.66 22.67
CA LEU A 13 2.34 -11.20 21.35
C LEU A 13 2.62 -10.23 20.22
N LEU A 14 2.60 -8.91 20.47
CA LEU A 14 3.01 -7.90 19.50
C LEU A 14 4.54 -7.81 19.34
N HIS A 15 5.29 -8.34 20.31
CA HIS A 15 6.76 -8.31 20.34
C HIS A 15 7.42 -9.68 20.19
N ALA A 16 6.67 -10.77 20.23
CA ALA A 16 7.20 -12.12 20.01
C ALA A 16 7.13 -12.47 18.51
N ASP A 17 8.02 -13.34 18.05
CA ASP A 17 8.11 -13.91 16.69
C ASP A 17 6.87 -14.71 16.22
N ILE A 18 5.70 -14.41 16.75
CA ILE A 18 4.44 -14.89 16.20
C ILE A 18 4.22 -14.04 14.94
N ALA A 19 4.15 -14.69 13.80
CA ALA A 19 3.89 -14.03 12.54
C ALA A 19 2.79 -12.99 12.72
N HIS A 20 3.12 -11.70 12.52
CA HIS A 20 2.22 -10.53 12.66
C HIS A 20 0.87 -10.72 11.96
N ASP A 21 0.80 -11.67 11.05
CA ASP A 21 -0.36 -12.06 10.27
C ASP A 21 -1.44 -12.82 11.05
N GLN A 22 -1.12 -13.46 12.15
CA GLN A 22 -2.10 -14.23 12.93
C GLN A 22 -2.65 -13.48 14.15
N VAL A 23 -1.98 -12.42 14.60
CA VAL A 23 -2.36 -11.67 15.82
C VAL A 23 -3.80 -11.13 15.78
N PRO A 24 -4.28 -10.51 14.68
CA PRO A 24 -5.66 -10.01 14.62
C PRO A 24 -6.72 -11.08 14.82
N HIS A 25 -6.54 -12.24 14.18
CA HIS A 25 -7.48 -13.37 14.32
C HIS A 25 -7.47 -13.99 15.72
N LEU A 26 -6.30 -14.12 16.34
CA LEU A 26 -6.17 -14.62 17.70
C LEU A 26 -6.87 -13.70 18.71
N ILE A 27 -6.71 -12.38 18.56
CA ILE A 27 -7.38 -11.39 19.40
C ILE A 27 -8.89 -11.48 19.22
N TRP A 28 -9.37 -11.48 17.96
CA TRP A 28 -10.80 -11.61 17.67
C TRP A 28 -11.37 -12.88 18.25
N ASN A 29 -10.82 -14.03 17.92
CA ASN A 29 -11.34 -15.33 18.37
C ASN A 29 -11.40 -15.45 19.89
N ARG A 30 -10.43 -14.86 20.60
CA ARG A 30 -10.36 -14.91 22.06
C ARG A 30 -11.32 -13.96 22.76
N TYR A 31 -11.50 -12.76 22.21
CA TYR A 31 -12.18 -11.67 22.91
C TYR A 31 -13.50 -11.20 22.29
N GLN A 32 -13.96 -11.77 21.17
CA GLN A 32 -15.22 -11.37 20.52
C GLN A 32 -16.45 -11.42 21.43
N LYS A 33 -16.44 -12.27 22.47
CA LYS A 33 -17.51 -12.38 23.47
C LYS A 33 -17.33 -11.46 24.68
N ASN A 34 -16.23 -10.67 24.71
CA ASN A 34 -15.96 -9.70 25.77
C ASN A 34 -15.63 -8.34 25.14
N PRO A 35 -16.66 -7.49 24.89
CA PRO A 35 -16.46 -6.24 24.14
C PRO A 35 -15.46 -5.26 24.78
N ALA A 36 -15.38 -5.22 26.11
CA ALA A 36 -14.46 -4.31 26.80
C ALA A 36 -13.00 -4.71 26.58
N GLU A 37 -12.69 -5.99 26.72
CA GLU A 37 -11.36 -6.53 26.45
C GLU A 37 -11.02 -6.48 24.97
N LEU A 38 -11.98 -6.76 24.08
CA LEU A 38 -11.78 -6.62 22.65
C LEU A 38 -11.37 -5.19 22.30
N LYS A 39 -12.12 -4.20 22.78
CA LYS A 39 -11.81 -2.78 22.51
C LYS A 39 -10.41 -2.38 22.99
N LYS A 40 -9.98 -2.88 24.16
CA LYS A 40 -8.64 -2.65 24.67
C LYS A 40 -7.57 -3.23 23.72
N ARG A 41 -7.82 -4.44 23.18
CA ARG A 41 -6.88 -5.09 22.23
C ARG A 41 -6.89 -4.44 20.86
N GLU A 42 -8.05 -4.01 20.40
CA GLU A 42 -8.17 -3.23 19.16
C GLU A 42 -7.35 -1.94 19.22
N SER A 43 -7.28 -1.26 20.36
CA SER A 43 -6.45 -0.06 20.50
C SER A 43 -4.96 -0.33 20.26
N LEU A 44 -4.47 -1.53 20.59
CA LEU A 44 -3.10 -1.95 20.30
C LEU A 44 -2.92 -2.27 18.80
N LEU A 45 -3.87 -3.00 18.19
CA LEU A 45 -3.85 -3.28 16.76
C LEU A 45 -3.87 -2.00 15.92
N ALA A 46 -4.58 -0.97 16.38
CA ALA A 46 -4.71 0.32 15.71
C ALA A 46 -3.40 1.12 15.63
N THR A 47 -2.36 0.73 16.38
CA THR A 47 -1.06 1.40 16.35
C THR A 47 -0.08 0.81 15.33
N ASP A 48 -0.31 -0.42 14.86
CA ASP A 48 0.53 -1.09 13.88
C ASP A 48 -0.16 -1.12 12.49
N PRO A 49 0.49 -0.59 11.44
CA PRO A 49 -0.12 -0.51 10.11
C PRO A 49 -0.53 -1.87 9.53
N GLY A 50 0.30 -2.90 9.76
CA GLY A 50 0.07 -4.24 9.24
C GLY A 50 -1.04 -4.96 9.98
N ALA A 51 -1.04 -4.89 11.32
CA ALA A 51 -2.09 -5.47 12.15
C ALA A 51 -3.43 -4.78 11.90
N ALA A 52 -3.44 -3.45 11.78
CA ALA A 52 -4.64 -2.67 11.49
C ALA A 52 -5.25 -3.04 10.14
N TYR A 53 -4.42 -3.10 9.08
CA TYR A 53 -4.88 -3.50 7.76
C TYR A 53 -5.46 -4.92 7.76
N LYS A 54 -4.76 -5.90 8.37
CA LYS A 54 -5.23 -7.29 8.43
C LYS A 54 -6.50 -7.44 9.25
N TYR A 55 -6.61 -6.71 10.36
CA TYR A 55 -7.82 -6.71 11.18
C TYR A 55 -9.03 -6.22 10.38
N ALA A 56 -8.89 -5.11 9.66
CA ALA A 56 -9.94 -4.58 8.78
C ALA A 56 -10.31 -5.57 7.66
N ARG A 57 -9.29 -6.13 6.96
CA ARG A 57 -9.48 -6.99 5.80
C ARG A 57 -10.04 -8.36 6.15
N GLU A 58 -9.48 -9.02 7.17
CA GLU A 58 -9.68 -10.46 7.40
C GLU A 58 -10.68 -10.74 8.50
N VAL A 59 -10.71 -9.87 9.52
CA VAL A 59 -11.59 -10.03 10.68
C VAL A 59 -12.89 -9.26 10.49
N LEU A 60 -12.79 -7.94 10.32
CA LEU A 60 -13.99 -7.09 10.16
C LEU A 60 -14.58 -7.21 8.75
N LYS A 61 -13.76 -7.46 7.74
CA LYS A 61 -14.12 -7.44 6.30
C LYS A 61 -14.80 -6.12 5.91
N ALA A 62 -14.38 -5.03 6.55
CA ALA A 62 -14.94 -3.70 6.42
C ALA A 62 -13.90 -2.63 6.78
N PRO A 63 -14.09 -1.37 6.39
CA PRO A 63 -13.28 -0.25 6.83
C PRO A 63 -13.21 -0.16 8.37
N TRP A 64 -12.00 0.19 8.86
CA TRP A 64 -11.77 0.32 10.30
C TRP A 64 -11.12 1.68 10.65
N PRO A 65 -11.93 2.73 10.87
CA PRO A 65 -11.44 4.08 11.10
C PRO A 65 -10.41 4.22 12.22
N ALA A 66 -10.52 3.40 13.28
CA ALA A 66 -9.58 3.45 14.40
C ALA A 66 -8.14 3.06 13.98
N GLY A 67 -7.98 2.19 12.96
CA GLY A 67 -6.67 1.76 12.45
C GLY A 67 -6.12 2.62 11.33
N GLU A 68 -6.95 3.46 10.71
CA GLU A 68 -6.57 4.21 9.50
C GLU A 68 -5.38 5.15 9.71
N ALA A 69 -5.25 5.76 10.88
CA ALA A 69 -4.13 6.65 11.18
C ALA A 69 -2.76 5.93 11.17
N ALA A 70 -2.72 4.65 11.54
CA ALA A 70 -1.53 3.84 11.44
C ALA A 70 -1.31 3.35 10.01
N ILE A 71 -2.35 2.82 9.38
CA ILE A 71 -2.31 2.33 7.98
C ILE A 71 -1.80 3.42 7.04
N ALA A 72 -2.27 4.66 7.20
CA ALA A 72 -1.92 5.82 6.37
C ALA A 72 -0.42 6.17 6.38
N LYS A 73 0.33 5.77 7.41
CA LYS A 73 1.78 6.03 7.52
C LYS A 73 2.65 5.07 6.71
N ASN A 74 2.09 4.01 6.16
CA ASN A 74 2.85 2.99 5.45
C ASN A 74 2.30 2.81 4.02
N ALA A 75 3.11 3.12 3.02
CA ALA A 75 2.72 3.10 1.60
C ALA A 75 2.11 1.77 1.15
N ARG A 76 2.68 0.63 1.62
CA ARG A 76 2.20 -0.71 1.27
C ARG A 76 0.80 -0.96 1.82
N TYR A 77 0.62 -0.76 3.13
CA TYR A 77 -0.66 -1.04 3.77
C TYR A 77 -1.73 -0.02 3.39
N ALA A 78 -1.36 1.25 3.18
CA ALA A 78 -2.26 2.26 2.66
C ALA A 78 -2.79 1.91 1.26
N PHE A 79 -1.91 1.44 0.36
CA PHE A 79 -2.31 0.97 -0.96
C PHE A 79 -3.24 -0.24 -0.87
N TRP A 80 -2.87 -1.28 -0.14
CA TRP A 80 -3.71 -2.48 0.01
C TRP A 80 -5.04 -2.19 0.71
N TYR A 81 -5.06 -1.29 1.69
CA TYR A 81 -6.28 -0.87 2.36
C TYR A 81 -7.24 -0.16 1.40
N ALA A 82 -6.72 0.73 0.55
CA ALA A 82 -7.48 1.38 -0.49
C ALA A 82 -8.04 0.38 -1.51
N GLU A 83 -7.19 -0.56 -1.98
CA GLU A 83 -7.55 -1.52 -3.03
C GLU A 83 -8.52 -2.61 -2.53
N GLU A 84 -8.22 -3.22 -1.37
CA GLU A 84 -8.88 -4.44 -0.93
C GLU A 84 -10.02 -4.19 0.08
N VAL A 85 -9.91 -3.14 0.90
CA VAL A 85 -10.87 -2.85 1.97
C VAL A 85 -11.84 -1.74 1.55
N LEU A 86 -11.31 -0.56 1.20
CA LEU A 86 -12.15 0.58 0.78
C LEU A 86 -12.70 0.39 -0.63
N LYS A 87 -11.97 -0.33 -1.49
CA LYS A 87 -12.25 -0.46 -2.93
C LYS A 87 -12.36 0.89 -3.63
N GLY A 88 -11.55 1.85 -3.18
CA GLY A 88 -11.53 3.23 -3.63
C GLY A 88 -10.43 4.04 -2.97
N PRO A 89 -10.36 5.35 -3.25
CA PRO A 89 -9.31 6.22 -2.73
C PRO A 89 -9.21 6.21 -1.20
N PHE A 90 -7.96 6.36 -0.72
CA PHE A 90 -7.63 6.52 0.70
C PHE A 90 -6.83 7.80 0.92
N PRO A 91 -7.49 8.97 0.97
CA PRO A 91 -6.81 10.27 1.03
C PRO A 91 -5.83 10.41 2.18
N ALA A 92 -6.15 9.85 3.35
CA ALA A 92 -5.24 9.88 4.51
C ALA A 92 -3.89 9.17 4.25
N GLY A 93 -3.89 8.13 3.38
CA GLY A 93 -2.70 7.35 3.03
C GLY A 93 -1.96 7.84 1.80
N GLU A 94 -2.54 8.77 1.03
CA GLU A 94 -1.98 9.18 -0.26
C GLU A 94 -0.58 9.79 -0.15
N ALA A 95 -0.27 10.50 0.94
CA ALA A 95 1.07 11.06 1.14
C ALA A 95 2.15 9.97 1.23
N ALA A 96 1.88 8.89 1.94
CA ALA A 96 2.79 7.75 2.03
C ALA A 96 2.88 7.00 0.69
N ILE A 97 1.74 6.77 0.03
CA ILE A 97 1.68 6.11 -1.28
C ILE A 97 2.46 6.92 -2.32
N ALA A 98 2.31 8.24 -2.34
CA ALA A 98 2.97 9.14 -3.28
C ALA A 98 4.50 9.15 -3.15
N ALA A 99 5.03 8.86 -1.97
CA ALA A 99 6.47 8.77 -1.73
C ALA A 99 7.12 7.48 -2.29
N ASP A 100 6.33 6.46 -2.59
CA ASP A 100 6.78 5.17 -3.13
C ASP A 100 6.38 5.06 -4.62
N ALA A 101 7.35 5.15 -5.52
CA ALA A 101 7.10 5.13 -6.97
C ALA A 101 6.30 3.90 -7.44
N PHE A 102 6.60 2.73 -6.86
CA PHE A 102 5.91 1.48 -7.21
C PHE A 102 4.46 1.51 -6.74
N ARG A 103 4.21 1.91 -5.48
CA ARG A 103 2.85 1.99 -4.92
C ARG A 103 2.03 3.10 -5.57
N ALA A 104 2.64 4.25 -5.87
CA ALA A 104 2.00 5.35 -6.59
C ALA A 104 1.50 4.92 -7.97
N ASN A 105 2.32 4.12 -8.70
CA ASN A 105 1.94 3.62 -10.02
C ASN A 105 0.74 2.65 -9.94
N TRP A 106 0.78 1.72 -8.98
CA TRP A 106 -0.33 0.78 -8.78
C TRP A 106 -1.59 1.47 -8.26
N TYR A 107 -1.46 2.44 -7.36
CA TYR A 107 -2.57 3.23 -6.85
C TYR A 107 -3.27 4.01 -7.97
N ALA A 108 -2.49 4.67 -8.84
CA ALA A 108 -3.00 5.33 -10.03
C ALA A 108 -3.77 4.37 -10.94
N LYS A 109 -3.20 3.14 -11.16
CA LYS A 109 -3.77 2.15 -12.07
C LYS A 109 -5.01 1.47 -11.50
N ASP A 110 -4.91 0.92 -10.28
CA ASP A 110 -5.89 -0.04 -9.77
C ASP A 110 -6.94 0.62 -8.87
N VAL A 111 -6.59 1.73 -8.19
CA VAL A 111 -7.50 2.45 -7.29
C VAL A 111 -8.12 3.67 -7.96
N LEU A 112 -7.28 4.63 -8.42
CA LEU A 112 -7.78 5.86 -9.03
C LEU A 112 -8.26 5.65 -10.47
N LYS A 113 -7.72 4.65 -11.16
CA LYS A 113 -7.97 4.38 -12.59
C LYS A 113 -7.66 5.60 -13.48
N GLY A 114 -6.69 6.42 -13.06
CA GLY A 114 -6.30 7.65 -13.69
C GLY A 114 -5.02 8.23 -13.08
N PRO A 115 -4.60 9.43 -13.51
CA PRO A 115 -3.39 10.07 -13.01
C PRO A 115 -3.39 10.26 -11.49
N PHE A 116 -2.17 10.18 -10.92
CA PHE A 116 -1.92 10.47 -9.50
C PHE A 116 -0.82 11.54 -9.37
N PRO A 117 -1.16 12.82 -9.53
CA PRO A 117 -0.19 13.91 -9.58
C PRO A 117 0.72 13.97 -8.35
N ALA A 118 0.19 13.67 -7.16
CA ALA A 118 0.98 13.65 -5.92
C ALA A 118 2.13 12.63 -5.97
N GLY A 119 1.96 11.50 -6.71
CA GLY A 119 2.97 10.45 -6.84
C GLY A 119 3.96 10.65 -7.99
N GLU A 120 3.67 11.56 -8.92
CA GLU A 120 4.46 11.72 -10.14
C GLU A 120 5.93 12.05 -9.88
N ALA A 121 6.21 12.84 -8.83
CA ALA A 121 7.59 13.18 -8.48
C ALA A 121 8.42 11.97 -8.05
N ALA A 122 7.83 10.97 -7.42
CA ALA A 122 8.49 9.72 -7.08
C ALA A 122 8.60 8.80 -8.30
N ILE A 123 7.51 8.65 -9.06
CA ILE A 123 7.44 7.87 -10.30
C ILE A 123 8.51 8.32 -11.29
N ALA A 124 8.69 9.62 -11.47
CA ALA A 124 9.62 10.23 -12.43
C ALA A 124 11.11 9.90 -12.16
N LYS A 125 11.45 9.43 -10.96
CA LYS A 125 12.83 9.06 -10.59
C LYS A 125 13.26 7.68 -11.08
N ASP A 126 12.33 6.85 -11.51
CA ASP A 126 12.56 5.46 -11.91
C ASP A 126 12.11 5.23 -13.35
N ALA A 127 13.00 4.70 -14.20
CA ALA A 127 12.74 4.51 -15.63
C ALA A 127 11.57 3.56 -15.90
N ARG A 128 11.51 2.43 -15.16
CA ARG A 128 10.47 1.42 -15.29
C ARG A 128 9.11 1.99 -14.89
N ASN A 129 9.04 2.62 -13.71
CA ASN A 129 7.78 3.19 -13.22
C ASN A 129 7.29 4.34 -14.12
N SER A 130 8.20 5.21 -14.60
CA SER A 130 7.90 6.27 -15.55
C SER A 130 7.33 5.74 -16.87
N TYR A 131 7.96 4.70 -17.44
CA TYR A 131 7.47 4.06 -18.67
C TYR A 131 6.06 3.48 -18.49
N TYR A 132 5.82 2.70 -17.42
CA TYR A 132 4.51 2.10 -17.20
C TYR A 132 3.43 3.13 -16.86
N TYR A 133 3.77 4.20 -16.16
CA TYR A 133 2.86 5.31 -15.87
C TYR A 133 2.43 6.01 -17.17
N ALA A 134 3.39 6.34 -18.03
CA ALA A 134 3.12 6.92 -19.34
C ALA A 134 2.24 6.00 -20.21
N LEU A 135 2.60 4.70 -20.28
CA LEU A 135 1.94 3.74 -21.15
C LEU A 135 0.52 3.40 -20.70
N ARG A 136 0.33 3.17 -19.39
CA ARG A 136 -0.90 2.57 -18.86
C ARG A 136 -1.86 3.60 -18.26
N ILE A 137 -1.33 4.68 -17.67
CA ILE A 137 -2.10 5.68 -16.96
C ILE A 137 -2.35 6.90 -17.85
N LEU A 138 -1.27 7.58 -18.27
CA LEU A 138 -1.38 8.78 -19.10
C LEU A 138 -1.79 8.44 -20.54
N LYS A 139 -1.45 7.25 -21.01
CA LYS A 139 -1.62 6.82 -22.42
C LYS A 139 -0.99 7.81 -23.40
N GLY A 140 0.13 8.42 -22.98
CA GLY A 140 0.85 9.45 -23.68
C GLY A 140 2.16 9.79 -22.97
N PRO A 141 2.91 10.78 -23.47
CA PRO A 141 4.19 11.18 -22.91
C PRO A 141 4.12 11.55 -21.43
N PHE A 142 5.22 11.24 -20.71
CA PHE A 142 5.46 11.64 -19.33
C PHE A 142 6.77 12.42 -19.22
N PRO A 143 6.78 13.72 -19.56
CA PRO A 143 7.99 14.53 -19.64
C PRO A 143 8.82 14.53 -18.35
N ALA A 144 8.16 14.54 -17.19
CA ALA A 144 8.83 14.49 -15.89
C ALA A 144 9.70 13.23 -15.72
N GLY A 145 9.28 12.09 -16.28
CA GLY A 145 9.99 10.80 -16.18
C GLY A 145 11.02 10.56 -17.28
N GLU A 146 11.05 11.37 -18.34
CA GLU A 146 11.90 11.13 -19.50
C GLU A 146 13.40 11.16 -19.16
N ALA A 147 13.81 11.98 -18.19
CA ALA A 147 15.21 12.01 -17.75
C ALA A 147 15.67 10.69 -17.11
N ALA A 148 14.77 9.99 -16.40
CA ALA A 148 15.07 8.67 -15.85
C ALA A 148 15.04 7.61 -16.97
N ILE A 149 14.01 7.64 -17.81
CA ILE A 149 13.85 6.73 -18.96
C ILE A 149 15.07 6.78 -19.88
N ALA A 150 15.60 7.98 -20.17
CA ALA A 150 16.76 8.17 -21.05
C ALA A 150 18.06 7.51 -20.53
N LYS A 151 18.16 7.26 -19.22
CA LYS A 151 19.31 6.56 -18.60
C LYS A 151 19.25 5.05 -18.73
N ASP A 152 18.11 4.49 -19.12
CA ASP A 152 17.90 3.07 -19.30
C ASP A 152 17.60 2.77 -20.78
N ALA A 153 18.54 2.15 -21.47
CA ALA A 153 18.43 1.90 -22.90
C ALA A 153 17.23 1.03 -23.30
N GLU A 154 16.84 0.08 -22.43
CA GLU A 154 15.69 -0.78 -22.66
C GLU A 154 14.39 0.02 -22.55
N TYR A 155 14.19 0.76 -21.46
CA TYR A 155 12.97 1.58 -21.28
C TYR A 155 12.93 2.76 -22.25
N ALA A 156 14.06 3.35 -22.64
CA ALA A 156 14.11 4.37 -23.68
C ALA A 156 13.59 3.84 -25.03
N LYS A 157 14.03 2.63 -25.44
CA LYS A 157 13.54 1.97 -26.65
C LYS A 157 12.05 1.63 -26.57
N LEU A 158 11.60 1.09 -25.43
CA LEU A 158 10.19 0.75 -25.22
C LEU A 158 9.31 2.00 -25.23
N TYR A 159 9.75 3.08 -24.61
CA TYR A 159 9.02 4.35 -24.53
C TYR A 159 8.92 5.00 -25.92
N ALA A 160 10.01 5.06 -26.67
CA ALA A 160 10.01 5.54 -28.05
C ALA A 160 9.02 4.77 -28.92
N LYS A 161 9.03 3.44 -28.82
CA LYS A 161 8.16 2.57 -29.62
C LYS A 161 6.68 2.65 -29.20
N ASN A 162 6.41 2.53 -27.89
CA ASN A 162 5.04 2.26 -27.41
C ASN A 162 4.29 3.52 -26.96
N VAL A 163 5.02 4.57 -26.55
CA VAL A 163 4.44 5.81 -26.06
C VAL A 163 4.55 6.93 -27.08
N LEU A 164 5.79 7.24 -27.51
CA LEU A 164 6.03 8.34 -28.47
C LEU A 164 5.65 7.98 -29.90
N LYS A 165 5.66 6.69 -30.24
CA LYS A 165 5.49 6.19 -31.63
C LYS A 165 6.46 6.85 -32.63
N GLY A 166 7.65 7.22 -32.13
CA GLY A 166 8.69 7.92 -32.84
C GLY A 166 10.02 7.91 -32.06
N PRO A 167 11.07 8.57 -32.57
CA PRO A 167 12.35 8.60 -31.88
C PRO A 167 12.25 9.26 -30.50
N PHE A 168 13.07 8.75 -29.56
CA PHE A 168 13.21 9.40 -28.25
C PHE A 168 13.89 10.78 -28.46
N PRO A 169 13.41 11.86 -27.81
CA PRO A 169 14.01 13.17 -27.96
C PRO A 169 15.51 13.13 -27.61
N LYS A 170 16.36 13.52 -28.54
CA LYS A 170 17.78 13.76 -28.26
C LYS A 170 17.85 15.05 -27.45
N LYS A 171 18.42 14.98 -26.24
CA LYS A 171 18.82 16.18 -25.50
C LYS A 171 20.07 16.78 -26.08
#